data_a4260575d980dfe229181fb90940aa1a
#
_entry.id   a4260575d980dfe229181fb90940aa1a
#
_cell.length_a   1.000
_cell.length_b   1.000
_cell.length_c   1.000
_cell.angle_alpha   90.00
_cell.angle_beta   90.00
_cell.angle_gamma   90.00
#
_symmetry.space_group_name_H-M   'P 1'
#
loop_
_entity.id
_entity.type
_entity.pdbx_description
1 polymer ?
#
loop_
_entity_poly.entity_id
_entity_poly.type
_entity_poly.pdbx_seq_one_letter_code
_entity_poly.pdbx_strand_id
1 'polypeptide(L)'
;MTMADVAGKLIDGFVKAFYIAKKDAKVYYFKAPNFTYGFLMPVSLFLAFSIAGQINSALIVSGLTSLVILFATTSIEAVAVVLEKQTGTFERLLVAPVSFFTILFGKALAGLFFGLVLAIAILVPLAVFSGTTIANPVLVLFAIAFSALAFSALGALVSAYAKWVPEAQMLSNFLRFPMAFLSGTFVPLELMPAQLGIIARLLPLTYSVEALRISINDSAPITTYLLDILVLALFSFALLVIAAKVLQRKIE
;
A
#
# COMPACT_ATOMS: atom_id res chain seq x y z
N MET A 1 -22.05 13.25 -25.47
CA MET A 1 -21.95 12.66 -24.12
C MET A 1 -22.01 13.81 -23.15
N THR A 2 -23.11 13.95 -22.39
CA THR A 2 -23.31 15.07 -21.47
C THR A 2 -22.48 14.89 -20.19
N MET A 3 -22.18 16.00 -19.48
CA MET A 3 -21.48 15.90 -18.16
C MET A 3 -22.25 15.00 -17.19
N ALA A 4 -23.56 14.94 -17.25
CA ALA A 4 -24.40 14.06 -16.45
C ALA A 4 -24.17 12.57 -16.77
N ASP A 5 -23.96 12.21 -18.04
CA ASP A 5 -23.68 10.83 -18.46
C ASP A 5 -22.30 10.36 -17.97
N VAL A 6 -21.31 11.27 -17.92
CA VAL A 6 -19.97 10.98 -17.40
C VAL A 6 -20.02 10.78 -15.89
N ALA A 7 -20.70 11.68 -15.19
CA ALA A 7 -20.87 11.58 -13.73
C ALA A 7 -21.63 10.31 -13.34
N GLY A 8 -22.69 9.95 -14.06
CA GLY A 8 -23.43 8.70 -13.82
C GLY A 8 -22.56 7.44 -13.99
N LYS A 9 -21.73 7.38 -15.04
CA LYS A 9 -20.80 6.26 -15.26
C LYS A 9 -19.70 6.18 -14.20
N LEU A 10 -19.21 7.31 -13.72
CA LEU A 10 -18.21 7.35 -12.64
C LEU A 10 -18.81 6.86 -11.32
N ILE A 11 -20.01 7.31 -10.97
CA ILE A 11 -20.71 6.87 -9.75
C ILE A 11 -20.99 5.36 -9.81
N ASP A 12 -21.50 4.85 -10.93
CA ASP A 12 -21.76 3.42 -11.12
C ASP A 12 -20.45 2.61 -11.00
N GLY A 13 -19.35 3.09 -11.59
CA GLY A 13 -18.03 2.48 -11.47
C GLY A 13 -17.55 2.43 -10.02
N PHE A 14 -17.76 3.52 -9.25
CA PHE A 14 -17.38 3.59 -7.84
C PHE A 14 -18.21 2.63 -6.97
N VAL A 15 -19.50 2.56 -7.20
CA VAL A 15 -20.41 1.63 -6.50
C VAL A 15 -19.99 0.18 -6.75
N LYS A 16 -19.72 -0.18 -8.01
CA LYS A 16 -19.23 -1.51 -8.38
C LYS A 16 -17.88 -1.83 -7.73
N ALA A 17 -16.94 -0.89 -7.72
CA ALA A 17 -15.65 -1.05 -7.05
C ALA A 17 -15.82 -1.27 -5.55
N PHE A 18 -16.74 -0.58 -4.89
CA PHE A 18 -17.03 -0.76 -3.47
C PHE A 18 -17.60 -2.15 -3.14
N TYR A 19 -18.47 -2.69 -3.98
CA TYR A 19 -18.98 -4.05 -3.80
C TYR A 19 -17.88 -5.11 -3.97
N ILE A 20 -16.96 -4.92 -4.92
CA ILE A 20 -15.78 -5.76 -5.09
C ILE A 20 -14.91 -5.70 -3.82
N ALA A 21 -14.62 -4.49 -3.33
CA ALA A 21 -13.85 -4.28 -2.11
C ALA A 21 -14.47 -4.99 -0.90
N LYS A 22 -15.78 -4.86 -0.70
CA LYS A 22 -16.52 -5.52 0.38
C LYS A 22 -16.43 -7.04 0.31
N LYS A 23 -16.55 -7.61 -0.91
CA LYS A 23 -16.40 -9.05 -1.14
C LYS A 23 -14.98 -9.51 -0.78
N ASP A 24 -13.96 -8.82 -1.28
CA ASP A 24 -12.56 -9.20 -1.08
C ASP A 24 -12.15 -9.07 0.39
N ALA A 25 -12.57 -8.02 1.07
CA ALA A 25 -12.35 -7.86 2.50
C ALA A 25 -12.88 -9.06 3.29
N LYS A 26 -14.09 -9.53 2.99
CA LYS A 26 -14.72 -10.66 3.68
C LYS A 26 -14.09 -12.02 3.34
N VAL A 27 -13.66 -12.21 2.08
CA VAL A 27 -13.21 -13.53 1.60
C VAL A 27 -11.73 -13.77 1.84
N TYR A 28 -10.89 -12.76 1.66
CA TYR A 28 -9.43 -12.92 1.63
C TYR A 28 -8.71 -12.20 2.77
N TYR A 29 -9.07 -10.96 3.10
CA TYR A 29 -8.22 -10.08 3.88
C TYR A 29 -8.22 -10.41 5.38
N PHE A 30 -9.35 -10.73 5.97
CA PHE A 30 -9.45 -11.00 7.41
C PHE A 30 -9.24 -12.47 7.80
N LYS A 31 -8.39 -13.20 7.06
CA LYS A 31 -7.98 -14.57 7.41
C LYS A 31 -6.65 -14.57 8.17
N ALA A 32 -6.56 -15.43 9.20
CA ALA A 32 -5.41 -15.51 10.09
C ALA A 32 -4.01 -15.56 9.42
N PRO A 33 -3.77 -16.33 8.34
CA PRO A 33 -2.44 -16.36 7.70
C PRO A 33 -1.98 -15.01 7.18
N ASN A 34 -2.91 -14.17 6.74
CA ASN A 34 -2.59 -12.88 6.12
C ASN A 34 -2.10 -11.85 7.14
N PHE A 35 -2.65 -11.88 8.37
CA PHE A 35 -2.15 -11.07 9.46
C PHE A 35 -0.71 -11.41 9.83
N THR A 36 -0.37 -12.70 9.85
CA THR A 36 0.96 -13.16 10.25
C THR A 36 2.05 -12.64 9.32
N TYR A 37 1.84 -12.74 8.00
CA TYR A 37 2.84 -12.28 7.01
C TYR A 37 3.01 -10.76 6.98
N GLY A 38 1.93 -10.00 7.07
CA GLY A 38 1.97 -8.54 7.07
C GLY A 38 2.59 -7.93 8.33
N PHE A 39 2.52 -8.66 9.44
CA PHE A 39 2.87 -8.17 10.76
C PHE A 39 4.24 -8.67 11.26
N LEU A 40 4.54 -9.93 11.08
CA LEU A 40 5.66 -10.60 11.76
C LEU A 40 7.01 -10.05 11.29
N MET A 41 7.19 -9.82 10.00
CA MET A 41 8.44 -9.35 9.44
C MET A 41 8.76 -7.90 9.83
N PRO A 42 7.84 -6.91 9.70
CA PRO A 42 8.09 -5.56 10.18
C PRO A 42 8.35 -5.49 11.69
N VAL A 43 7.58 -6.25 12.49
CA VAL A 43 7.77 -6.30 13.95
C VAL A 43 9.11 -6.90 14.32
N SER A 44 9.55 -7.96 13.64
CA SER A 44 10.88 -8.56 13.87
C SER A 44 12.01 -7.60 13.56
N LEU A 45 11.91 -6.85 12.46
CA LEU A 45 12.87 -5.81 12.10
C LEU A 45 12.89 -4.68 13.16
N PHE A 46 11.71 -4.28 13.62
CA PHE A 46 11.61 -3.30 14.70
C PHE A 46 12.33 -3.75 15.98
N LEU A 47 12.03 -4.95 16.44
CA LEU A 47 12.67 -5.48 17.64
C LEU A 47 14.18 -5.53 17.47
N ALA A 48 14.67 -5.96 16.31
CA ALA A 48 16.10 -6.00 16.02
C ALA A 48 16.75 -4.59 16.12
N PHE A 49 16.13 -3.59 15.52
CA PHE A 49 16.65 -2.21 15.56
C PHE A 49 16.46 -1.51 16.90
N SER A 50 15.37 -1.82 17.62
CA SER A 50 15.14 -1.29 18.99
C SER A 50 16.18 -1.81 19.98
N ILE A 51 16.54 -3.10 19.89
CA ILE A 51 17.57 -3.71 20.73
C ILE A 51 18.96 -3.11 20.41
N ALA A 52 19.20 -2.75 19.15
CA ALA A 52 20.47 -2.12 18.74
C ALA A 52 20.65 -0.68 19.29
N GLY A 53 19.65 -0.09 19.94
CA GLY A 53 19.76 1.16 20.70
C GLY A 53 20.02 2.44 19.88
N GLN A 54 19.81 2.43 18.58
CA GLN A 54 20.27 3.50 17.68
C GLN A 54 19.16 4.33 17.02
N ILE A 55 17.88 4.24 17.43
CA ILE A 55 16.82 4.82 16.63
C ILE A 55 16.02 5.89 17.37
N ASN A 56 15.89 7.05 16.71
CA ASN A 56 14.94 8.09 17.09
C ASN A 56 13.50 7.50 17.05
N SER A 57 12.78 7.64 18.17
CA SER A 57 11.43 7.06 18.34
C SER A 57 10.46 7.39 17.20
N ALA A 58 10.51 8.61 16.71
CA ALA A 58 9.65 9.08 15.63
C ALA A 58 9.97 8.48 14.26
N LEU A 59 11.24 8.24 13.95
CA LEU A 59 11.67 7.56 12.74
C LEU A 59 11.19 6.10 12.75
N ILE A 60 11.24 5.45 13.91
CA ILE A 60 10.76 4.10 14.09
C ILE A 60 9.25 4.02 13.84
N VAL A 61 8.47 4.89 14.46
CA VAL A 61 7.01 4.85 14.38
C VAL A 61 6.55 5.05 12.93
N SER A 62 7.08 6.05 12.22
CA SER A 62 6.73 6.32 10.83
C SER A 62 7.22 5.22 9.88
N GLY A 63 8.48 4.81 10.01
CA GLY A 63 9.10 3.80 9.16
C GLY A 63 8.43 2.44 9.28
N LEU A 64 8.20 1.97 10.52
CA LEU A 64 7.54 0.68 10.74
C LEU A 64 6.09 0.67 10.29
N THR A 65 5.34 1.73 10.57
CA THR A 65 3.97 1.84 10.10
C THR A 65 3.93 1.75 8.58
N SER A 66 4.82 2.46 7.87
CA SER A 66 4.94 2.38 6.41
C SER A 66 5.31 0.98 5.91
N LEU A 67 6.23 0.29 6.60
CA LEU A 67 6.60 -1.10 6.27
C LEU A 67 5.43 -2.06 6.45
N VAL A 68 4.69 -1.95 7.55
CA VAL A 68 3.50 -2.78 7.78
C VAL A 68 2.50 -2.58 6.64
N ILE A 69 2.22 -1.35 6.25
CA ILE A 69 1.32 -1.05 5.14
C ILE A 69 1.86 -1.70 3.85
N LEU A 70 3.13 -1.49 3.53
CA LEU A 70 3.77 -2.07 2.33
C LEU A 70 3.65 -3.58 2.29
N PHE A 71 4.09 -4.27 3.35
CA PHE A 71 4.12 -5.73 3.37
C PHE A 71 2.72 -6.34 3.41
N ALA A 72 1.80 -5.78 4.19
CA ALA A 72 0.44 -6.27 4.31
C ALA A 72 -0.35 -6.12 3.00
N THR A 73 -0.46 -4.89 2.49
CA THR A 73 -1.34 -4.62 1.35
C THR A 73 -0.82 -5.23 0.04
N THR A 74 0.51 -5.12 -0.23
CA THR A 74 1.10 -5.71 -1.43
C THR A 74 0.97 -7.23 -1.46
N SER A 75 1.24 -7.92 -0.33
CA SER A 75 1.15 -9.38 -0.28
C SER A 75 -0.24 -9.89 -0.54
N ILE A 76 -1.22 -9.31 0.14
CA ILE A 76 -2.59 -9.79 0.09
C ILE A 76 -3.18 -9.56 -1.29
N GLU A 77 -2.97 -8.37 -1.84
CA GLU A 77 -3.50 -8.04 -3.17
C GLU A 77 -2.88 -8.92 -4.26
N ALA A 78 -1.56 -9.11 -4.21
CA ALA A 78 -0.86 -9.97 -5.16
C ALA A 78 -1.38 -11.42 -5.12
N VAL A 79 -1.62 -11.96 -3.92
CA VAL A 79 -2.09 -13.34 -3.73
C VAL A 79 -3.58 -13.48 -4.05
N ALA A 80 -4.43 -12.55 -3.59
CA ALA A 80 -5.88 -12.64 -3.76
C ALA A 80 -6.27 -12.70 -5.25
N VAL A 81 -5.70 -11.83 -6.08
CA VAL A 81 -5.98 -11.82 -7.53
C VAL A 81 -5.49 -13.10 -8.20
N VAL A 82 -4.30 -13.61 -7.83
CA VAL A 82 -3.78 -14.87 -8.41
C VAL A 82 -4.63 -16.05 -8.00
N LEU A 83 -5.07 -16.14 -6.75
CA LEU A 83 -5.99 -17.17 -6.28
C LEU A 83 -7.33 -17.14 -7.04
N GLU A 84 -7.87 -15.95 -7.29
CA GLU A 84 -9.11 -15.81 -8.08
C GLU A 84 -8.94 -16.30 -9.52
N LYS A 85 -7.78 -16.04 -10.14
CA LYS A 85 -7.46 -16.56 -11.47
C LYS A 85 -7.37 -18.09 -11.45
N GLN A 86 -6.71 -18.68 -10.45
CA GLN A 86 -6.55 -20.13 -10.34
C GLN A 86 -7.86 -20.86 -10.06
N THR A 87 -8.79 -20.22 -9.34
CA THR A 87 -10.09 -20.79 -8.99
C THR A 87 -11.20 -20.49 -10.03
N GLY A 88 -10.87 -19.78 -11.13
CA GLY A 88 -11.86 -19.35 -12.12
C GLY A 88 -12.85 -18.29 -11.61
N THR A 89 -12.67 -17.78 -10.40
CA THR A 89 -13.56 -16.77 -9.80
C THR A 89 -13.35 -15.41 -10.45
N PHE A 90 -12.12 -15.14 -10.93
CA PHE A 90 -11.79 -13.92 -11.65
C PHE A 90 -12.55 -13.82 -12.99
N GLU A 91 -12.72 -14.93 -13.69
CA GLU A 91 -13.47 -15.00 -14.96
C GLU A 91 -14.92 -14.57 -14.79
N ARG A 92 -15.55 -14.89 -13.65
CA ARG A 92 -16.90 -14.44 -13.34
C ARG A 92 -17.01 -12.91 -13.20
N LEU A 93 -15.95 -12.24 -12.75
CA LEU A 93 -15.90 -10.77 -12.70
C LEU A 93 -15.77 -10.17 -14.12
N LEU A 94 -15.14 -10.90 -15.05
CA LEU A 94 -14.95 -10.43 -16.42
C LEU A 94 -16.21 -10.50 -17.26
N VAL A 95 -17.14 -11.40 -16.92
CA VAL A 95 -18.46 -11.50 -17.60
C VAL A 95 -19.40 -10.36 -17.17
N ALA A 96 -19.13 -9.72 -16.03
CA ALA A 96 -19.89 -8.55 -15.60
C ALA A 96 -19.55 -7.32 -16.46
N PRO A 97 -20.48 -6.39 -16.70
CA PRO A 97 -20.24 -5.17 -17.45
C PRO A 97 -19.43 -4.16 -16.62
N VAL A 98 -18.16 -4.50 -16.34
CA VAL A 98 -17.24 -3.74 -15.49
C VAL A 98 -15.89 -3.64 -16.17
N SER A 99 -15.26 -2.47 -16.16
CA SER A 99 -13.91 -2.30 -16.71
C SER A 99 -12.84 -2.98 -15.85
N PHE A 100 -11.75 -3.43 -16.47
CA PHE A 100 -10.58 -3.96 -15.74
C PHE A 100 -10.06 -2.99 -14.69
N PHE A 101 -10.04 -1.69 -15.02
CA PHE A 101 -9.64 -0.66 -14.08
C PHE A 101 -10.56 -0.63 -12.86
N THR A 102 -11.89 -0.69 -13.06
CA THR A 102 -12.87 -0.70 -11.95
C THR A 102 -12.69 -1.93 -11.05
N ILE A 103 -12.40 -3.10 -11.65
CA ILE A 103 -12.12 -4.32 -10.89
C ILE A 103 -10.88 -4.14 -10.01
N LEU A 104 -9.77 -3.72 -10.60
CA LEU A 104 -8.51 -3.55 -9.86
C LEU A 104 -8.58 -2.40 -8.85
N PHE A 105 -9.28 -1.32 -9.17
CA PHE A 105 -9.51 -0.23 -8.23
C PHE A 105 -10.36 -0.70 -7.03
N GLY A 106 -11.40 -1.51 -7.25
CA GLY A 106 -12.18 -2.11 -6.17
C GLY A 106 -11.34 -3.00 -5.27
N LYS A 107 -10.43 -3.77 -5.84
CA LYS A 107 -9.48 -4.59 -5.10
C LYS A 107 -8.48 -3.73 -4.30
N ALA A 108 -7.95 -2.68 -4.92
CA ALA A 108 -7.07 -1.73 -4.23
C ALA A 108 -7.78 -1.01 -3.07
N LEU A 109 -9.07 -0.74 -3.18
CA LEU A 109 -9.87 -0.23 -2.07
C LEU A 109 -9.98 -1.23 -0.91
N ALA A 110 -10.12 -2.54 -1.20
CA ALA A 110 -10.08 -3.56 -0.15
C ALA A 110 -8.74 -3.56 0.58
N GLY A 111 -7.63 -3.47 -0.17
CA GLY A 111 -6.28 -3.33 0.37
C GLY A 111 -6.09 -2.06 1.20
N LEU A 112 -6.69 -0.95 0.77
CA LEU A 112 -6.70 0.31 1.54
C LEU A 112 -7.35 0.11 2.91
N PHE A 113 -8.55 -0.47 2.98
CA PHE A 113 -9.23 -0.70 4.25
C PHE A 113 -8.45 -1.64 5.17
N PHE A 114 -7.89 -2.70 4.61
CA PHE A 114 -7.04 -3.62 5.37
C PHE A 114 -5.76 -2.93 5.87
N GLY A 115 -5.09 -2.18 5.01
CA GLY A 115 -3.91 -1.40 5.35
C GLY A 115 -4.17 -0.39 6.46
N LEU A 116 -5.32 0.30 6.43
CA LEU A 116 -5.75 1.20 7.50
C LEU A 116 -5.86 0.47 8.85
N VAL A 117 -6.55 -0.67 8.87
CA VAL A 117 -6.74 -1.45 10.10
C VAL A 117 -5.40 -1.89 10.68
N LEU A 118 -4.52 -2.46 9.84
CA LEU A 118 -3.21 -2.94 10.32
C LEU A 118 -2.28 -1.80 10.69
N ALA A 119 -2.26 -0.71 9.93
CA ALA A 119 -1.43 0.44 10.25
C ALA A 119 -1.82 1.05 11.60
N ILE A 120 -3.12 1.21 11.87
CA ILE A 120 -3.60 1.73 13.16
C ILE A 120 -3.28 0.74 14.29
N ALA A 121 -3.47 -0.57 14.04
CA ALA A 121 -3.17 -1.61 15.03
C ALA A 121 -1.69 -1.66 15.43
N ILE A 122 -0.78 -1.18 14.59
CA ILE A 122 0.66 -1.08 14.88
C ILE A 122 1.03 0.32 15.39
N LEU A 123 0.53 1.36 14.74
CA LEU A 123 0.86 2.75 15.07
C LEU A 123 0.51 3.08 16.52
N VAL A 124 -0.68 2.69 16.97
CA VAL A 124 -1.16 3.04 18.32
C VAL A 124 -0.28 2.43 19.42
N PRO A 125 -0.01 1.12 19.45
CA PRO A 125 0.93 0.55 20.41
C PRO A 125 2.32 1.16 20.31
N LEU A 126 2.86 1.34 19.10
CA LEU A 126 4.19 1.92 18.91
C LEU A 126 4.28 3.34 19.46
N ALA A 127 3.28 4.19 19.20
CA ALA A 127 3.24 5.54 19.71
C ALA A 127 3.19 5.56 21.26
N VAL A 128 2.38 4.69 21.86
CA VAL A 128 2.28 4.55 23.32
C VAL A 128 3.59 4.07 23.93
N PHE A 129 4.19 3.01 23.40
CA PHE A 129 5.44 2.45 23.95
C PHE A 129 6.66 3.36 23.74
N SER A 130 6.70 4.12 22.62
CA SER A 130 7.79 5.06 22.35
C SER A 130 7.61 6.43 23.01
N GLY A 131 6.45 6.70 23.62
CA GLY A 131 6.11 8.02 24.16
C GLY A 131 5.92 9.09 23.06
N THR A 132 5.72 8.69 21.81
CA THR A 132 5.55 9.61 20.68
C THR A 132 4.13 10.16 20.67
N THR A 133 3.99 11.48 20.72
CA THR A 133 2.69 12.15 20.55
C THR A 133 2.40 12.35 19.07
N ILE A 134 1.20 12.03 18.63
CA ILE A 134 0.76 12.23 17.25
C ILE A 134 0.25 13.66 17.11
N ALA A 135 1.00 14.51 16.39
CA ALA A 135 0.66 15.92 16.23
C ALA A 135 -0.65 16.11 15.44
N ASN A 136 -0.80 15.42 14.31
CA ASN A 136 -1.94 15.60 13.41
C ASN A 136 -2.58 14.25 13.03
N PRO A 137 -3.50 13.70 13.84
CA PRO A 137 -4.14 12.38 13.56
C PRO A 137 -4.85 12.31 12.21
N VAL A 138 -5.44 13.40 11.76
CA VAL A 138 -6.15 13.46 10.47
C VAL A 138 -5.16 13.29 9.31
N LEU A 139 -4.02 13.98 9.35
CA LEU A 139 -2.97 13.84 8.33
C LEU A 139 -2.39 12.42 8.35
N VAL A 140 -2.22 11.82 9.53
CA VAL A 140 -1.77 10.42 9.66
C VAL A 140 -2.74 9.47 8.94
N LEU A 141 -4.06 9.63 9.11
CA LEU A 141 -5.04 8.80 8.43
C LEU A 141 -4.98 8.94 6.91
N PHE A 142 -4.82 10.16 6.39
CA PHE A 142 -4.64 10.37 4.95
C PHE A 142 -3.33 9.77 4.45
N ALA A 143 -2.22 9.92 5.16
CA ALA A 143 -0.93 9.32 4.82
C ALA A 143 -1.06 7.79 4.74
N ILE A 144 -1.67 7.14 5.74
CA ILE A 144 -1.93 5.70 5.74
C ILE A 144 -2.82 5.30 4.55
N ALA A 145 -3.89 6.03 4.29
CA ALA A 145 -4.84 5.71 3.22
C ALA A 145 -4.18 5.75 1.83
N PHE A 146 -3.45 6.82 1.51
CA PHE A 146 -2.78 6.95 0.22
C PHE A 146 -1.61 5.97 0.07
N SER A 147 -0.87 5.70 1.16
CA SER A 147 0.16 4.65 1.18
C SER A 147 -0.43 3.27 0.92
N ALA A 148 -1.51 2.92 1.63
CA ALA A 148 -2.18 1.64 1.46
C ALA A 148 -2.72 1.46 0.04
N LEU A 149 -3.27 2.52 -0.55
CA LEU A 149 -3.74 2.50 -1.93
C LEU A 149 -2.59 2.29 -2.92
N ALA A 150 -1.46 2.99 -2.74
CA ALA A 150 -0.28 2.86 -3.60
C ALA A 150 0.33 1.45 -3.53
N PHE A 151 0.44 0.88 -2.33
CA PHE A 151 1.02 -0.45 -2.16
C PHE A 151 0.05 -1.57 -2.56
N SER A 152 -1.25 -1.37 -2.42
CA SER A 152 -2.25 -2.28 -2.97
C SER A 152 -2.22 -2.26 -4.51
N ALA A 153 -2.10 -1.09 -5.12
CA ALA A 153 -1.90 -0.96 -6.57
C ALA A 153 -0.62 -1.67 -7.06
N LEU A 154 0.46 -1.62 -6.26
CA LEU A 154 1.69 -2.38 -6.53
C LEU A 154 1.43 -3.89 -6.48
N GLY A 155 0.67 -4.37 -5.50
CA GLY A 155 0.24 -5.77 -5.41
C GLY A 155 -0.62 -6.20 -6.61
N ALA A 156 -1.54 -5.35 -7.05
CA ALA A 156 -2.34 -5.56 -8.26
C ALA A 156 -1.46 -5.68 -9.51
N LEU A 157 -0.42 -4.84 -9.63
CA LEU A 157 0.55 -4.94 -10.73
C LEU A 157 1.31 -6.27 -10.70
N VAL A 158 1.82 -6.68 -9.53
CA VAL A 158 2.48 -7.98 -9.36
C VAL A 158 1.56 -9.13 -9.78
N SER A 159 0.29 -9.10 -9.36
CA SER A 159 -0.70 -10.12 -9.69
C SER A 159 -1.01 -10.21 -11.20
N ALA A 160 -0.83 -9.11 -11.93
CA ALA A 160 -1.01 -9.09 -13.38
C ALA A 160 0.09 -9.89 -14.10
N TYR A 161 1.29 -9.99 -13.52
CA TYR A 161 2.40 -10.77 -14.08
C TYR A 161 2.41 -12.21 -13.58
N ALA A 162 2.13 -12.45 -12.31
CA ALA A 162 2.21 -13.75 -11.68
C ALA A 162 1.11 -14.73 -12.14
N LYS A 163 1.50 -16.00 -12.32
CA LYS A 163 0.61 -17.12 -12.64
C LYS A 163 0.24 -17.94 -11.41
N TRP A 164 1.16 -18.02 -10.43
CA TRP A 164 1.05 -18.85 -9.23
C TRP A 164 1.29 -18.01 -7.97
N VAL A 165 0.68 -18.44 -6.87
CA VAL A 165 0.84 -17.74 -5.57
C VAL A 165 2.31 -17.62 -5.12
N PRO A 166 3.16 -18.66 -5.20
CA PRO A 166 4.58 -18.53 -4.86
C PRO A 166 5.31 -17.50 -5.74
N GLU A 167 5.00 -17.44 -7.03
CA GLU A 167 5.56 -16.45 -7.95
C GLU A 167 5.16 -15.04 -7.57
N ALA A 168 3.89 -14.83 -7.23
CA ALA A 168 3.40 -13.52 -6.76
C ALA A 168 4.14 -13.06 -5.49
N GLN A 169 4.37 -13.97 -4.55
CA GLN A 169 5.13 -13.66 -3.33
C GLN A 169 6.60 -13.36 -3.62
N MET A 170 7.23 -14.12 -4.51
CA MET A 170 8.62 -13.88 -4.91
C MET A 170 8.77 -12.51 -5.58
N LEU A 171 7.94 -12.17 -6.54
CA LEU A 171 7.94 -10.87 -7.22
C LEU A 171 7.65 -9.72 -6.25
N SER A 172 6.69 -9.91 -5.34
CA SER A 172 6.40 -8.92 -4.30
C SER A 172 7.60 -8.68 -3.40
N ASN A 173 8.29 -9.73 -2.97
CA ASN A 173 9.46 -9.63 -2.12
C ASN A 173 10.63 -8.95 -2.84
N PHE A 174 10.83 -9.26 -4.12
CA PHE A 174 11.85 -8.64 -4.95
C PHE A 174 11.71 -7.12 -5.04
N LEU A 175 10.47 -6.61 -5.05
CA LEU A 175 10.18 -5.19 -5.05
C LEU A 175 10.26 -4.58 -3.64
N ARG A 176 9.71 -5.24 -2.63
CA ARG A 176 9.57 -4.72 -1.27
C ARG A 176 10.89 -4.60 -0.51
N PHE A 177 11.79 -5.60 -0.63
CA PHE A 177 13.04 -5.56 0.11
C PHE A 177 13.94 -4.38 -0.27
N PRO A 178 14.22 -4.09 -1.56
CA PRO A 178 14.97 -2.90 -1.91
C PRO A 178 14.28 -1.61 -1.43
N MET A 179 12.95 -1.53 -1.58
CA MET A 179 12.19 -0.38 -1.09
C MET A 179 12.35 -0.19 0.42
N ALA A 180 12.24 -1.27 1.22
CA ALA A 180 12.36 -1.22 2.66
C ALA A 180 13.70 -0.63 3.14
N PHE A 181 14.78 -0.94 2.46
CA PHE A 181 16.12 -0.47 2.86
C PHE A 181 16.52 0.89 2.27
N LEU A 182 16.00 1.23 1.08
CA LEU A 182 16.40 2.45 0.36
C LEU A 182 15.47 3.65 0.60
N SER A 183 14.30 3.48 1.20
CA SER A 183 13.27 4.53 1.26
C SER A 183 13.31 5.41 2.51
N GLY A 184 14.42 5.49 3.21
CA GLY A 184 14.49 6.34 4.43
C GLY A 184 13.83 5.73 5.66
N THR A 185 13.42 4.47 5.61
CA THR A 185 12.74 3.77 6.71
C THR A 185 13.64 3.55 7.92
N PHE A 186 14.89 3.15 7.69
CA PHE A 186 15.86 2.84 8.74
C PHE A 186 16.93 3.93 8.88
N VAL A 187 17.31 4.55 7.76
CA VAL A 187 18.32 5.60 7.70
C VAL A 187 17.69 6.81 7.04
N PRO A 188 17.67 7.98 7.69
CA PRO A 188 17.15 9.21 7.08
C PRO A 188 17.81 9.49 5.73
N LEU A 189 17.04 10.01 4.77
CA LEU A 189 17.52 10.29 3.40
C LEU A 189 18.69 11.26 3.40
N GLU A 190 18.72 12.17 4.35
CA GLU A 190 19.76 13.21 4.52
C GLU A 190 21.13 12.61 4.86
N LEU A 191 21.15 11.39 5.42
CA LEU A 191 22.38 10.65 5.76
C LEU A 191 22.80 9.67 4.67
N MET A 192 22.00 9.52 3.62
CA MET A 192 22.33 8.61 2.52
C MET A 192 23.28 9.27 1.50
N PRO A 193 24.17 8.49 0.84
CA PRO A 193 24.90 8.96 -0.31
C PRO A 193 23.96 9.51 -1.41
N ALA A 194 24.37 10.58 -2.09
CA ALA A 194 23.52 11.29 -3.04
C ALA A 194 22.92 10.37 -4.13
N GLN A 195 23.66 9.36 -4.58
CA GLN A 195 23.22 8.38 -5.57
C GLN A 195 22.05 7.53 -5.06
N LEU A 196 22.11 7.08 -3.80
CA LEU A 196 21.03 6.32 -3.15
C LEU A 196 19.82 7.20 -2.89
N GLY A 197 20.03 8.47 -2.53
CA GLY A 197 18.95 9.44 -2.37
C GLY A 197 18.13 9.66 -3.64
N ILE A 198 18.75 9.66 -4.82
CA ILE A 198 18.04 9.73 -6.11
C ILE A 198 17.17 8.49 -6.33
N ILE A 199 17.72 7.30 -6.08
CA ILE A 199 16.96 6.04 -6.20
C ILE A 199 15.80 6.00 -5.20
N ALA A 200 16.03 6.43 -3.97
CA ALA A 200 15.01 6.49 -2.93
C ALA A 200 13.79 7.32 -3.37
N ARG A 201 14.01 8.46 -4.00
CA ARG A 201 12.93 9.34 -4.50
C ARG A 201 12.11 8.74 -5.66
N LEU A 202 12.57 7.67 -6.29
CA LEU A 202 11.78 6.92 -7.27
C LEU A 202 10.85 5.89 -6.62
N LEU A 203 10.97 5.67 -5.31
CA LEU A 203 10.24 4.63 -4.60
C LEU A 203 9.05 5.22 -3.85
N PRO A 204 7.83 4.67 -4.00
CA PRO A 204 6.65 5.18 -3.30
C PRO A 204 6.72 5.06 -1.78
N LEU A 205 7.50 4.12 -1.25
CA LEU A 205 7.69 3.97 0.20
C LEU A 205 8.36 5.18 0.83
N THR A 206 9.23 5.88 0.12
CA THR A 206 9.90 7.11 0.58
C THR A 206 8.87 8.16 0.97
N TYR A 207 7.91 8.43 0.10
CA TYR A 207 6.84 9.40 0.33
C TYR A 207 5.88 8.96 1.43
N SER A 208 5.66 7.63 1.58
CA SER A 208 4.88 7.08 2.69
C SER A 208 5.54 7.36 4.04
N VAL A 209 6.85 7.08 4.15
CA VAL A 209 7.63 7.32 5.37
C VAL A 209 7.70 8.81 5.70
N GLU A 210 7.92 9.65 4.69
CA GLU A 210 8.05 11.10 4.85
C GLU A 210 6.71 11.73 5.26
N ALA A 211 5.60 11.39 4.58
CA ALA A 211 4.27 11.85 4.94
C ALA A 211 3.86 11.45 6.37
N LEU A 212 4.14 10.20 6.78
CA LEU A 212 3.88 9.75 8.14
C LEU A 212 4.78 10.46 9.16
N ARG A 213 6.05 10.68 8.86
CA ARG A 213 6.99 11.41 9.73
C ARG A 213 6.53 12.85 9.95
N ILE A 214 6.11 13.53 8.87
CA ILE A 214 5.60 14.90 8.95
C ILE A 214 4.32 14.96 9.78
N SER A 215 3.38 14.06 9.52
CA SER A 215 2.09 14.05 10.22
C SER A 215 2.17 13.67 11.70
N ILE A 216 3.17 12.85 12.09
CA ILE A 216 3.39 12.46 13.48
C ILE A 216 4.09 13.58 14.27
N ASN A 217 5.13 14.23 13.69
CA ASN A 217 6.02 15.14 14.43
C ASN A 217 5.87 16.61 14.07
N ASP A 218 5.03 16.96 13.11
CA ASP A 218 4.94 18.31 12.53
C ASP A 218 6.31 18.85 12.07
N SER A 219 7.13 17.96 11.50
CA SER A 219 8.56 18.18 11.24
C SER A 219 8.86 18.98 9.97
N ALA A 220 7.85 19.26 9.15
CA ALA A 220 8.00 19.99 7.87
C ALA A 220 6.72 20.74 7.48
N PRO A 221 6.81 21.70 6.54
CA PRO A 221 5.65 22.44 6.05
C PRO A 221 4.60 21.52 5.44
N ILE A 222 3.33 21.89 5.58
CA ILE A 222 2.19 21.19 4.99
C ILE A 222 2.32 21.01 3.47
N THR A 223 3.02 21.89 2.79
CA THR A 223 3.28 21.81 1.35
C THR A 223 4.09 20.55 0.98
N THR A 224 5.09 20.19 1.78
CA THR A 224 5.87 18.95 1.58
C THR A 224 4.99 17.73 1.76
N TYR A 225 4.19 17.72 2.83
CA TYR A 225 3.20 16.64 3.05
C TYR A 225 2.24 16.48 1.87
N LEU A 226 1.69 17.58 1.35
CA LEU A 226 0.76 17.54 0.21
C LEU A 226 1.44 17.02 -1.06
N LEU A 227 2.72 17.34 -1.28
CA LEU A 227 3.51 16.79 -2.39
C LEU A 227 3.66 15.26 -2.24
N ASP A 228 3.96 14.77 -1.03
CA ASP A 228 4.09 13.33 -0.79
C ASP A 228 2.77 12.59 -1.07
N ILE A 229 1.65 13.14 -0.59
CA ILE A 229 0.31 12.57 -0.86
C ILE A 229 -0.01 12.60 -2.35
N LEU A 230 0.30 13.69 -3.06
CA LEU A 230 0.10 13.80 -4.50
C LEU A 230 0.93 12.74 -5.25
N VAL A 231 2.19 12.56 -4.87
CA VAL A 231 3.07 11.55 -5.49
C VAL A 231 2.53 10.14 -5.23
N LEU A 232 2.09 9.82 -4.01
CA LEU A 232 1.45 8.53 -3.68
C LEU A 232 0.18 8.29 -4.51
N ALA A 233 -0.65 9.33 -4.68
CA ALA A 233 -1.86 9.25 -5.52
C ALA A 233 -1.50 8.98 -6.99
N LEU A 234 -0.50 9.66 -7.53
CA LEU A 234 -0.01 9.47 -8.89
C LEU A 234 0.57 8.06 -9.09
N PHE A 235 1.38 7.56 -8.14
CA PHE A 235 1.85 6.17 -8.15
C PHE A 235 0.69 5.18 -8.16
N SER A 236 -0.29 5.37 -7.29
CA SER A 236 -1.49 4.50 -7.22
C SER A 236 -2.18 4.43 -8.56
N PHE A 237 -2.46 5.59 -9.15
CA PHE A 237 -3.16 5.68 -10.44
C PHE A 237 -2.34 5.05 -11.56
N ALA A 238 -1.06 5.38 -11.68
CA ALA A 238 -0.17 4.85 -12.71
C ALA A 238 -0.06 3.31 -12.62
N LEU A 239 0.16 2.77 -11.42
CA LEU A 239 0.28 1.34 -11.19
C LEU A 239 -1.01 0.60 -11.53
N LEU A 240 -2.18 1.13 -11.15
CA LEU A 240 -3.48 0.54 -11.49
C LEU A 240 -3.75 0.55 -13.01
N VAL A 241 -3.42 1.64 -13.69
CA VAL A 241 -3.57 1.72 -15.15
C VAL A 241 -2.65 0.72 -15.85
N ILE A 242 -1.40 0.61 -15.41
CA ILE A 242 -0.45 -0.37 -15.98
C ILE A 242 -0.94 -1.79 -15.69
N ALA A 243 -1.35 -2.09 -14.47
CA ALA A 243 -1.88 -3.40 -14.09
C ALA A 243 -3.12 -3.78 -14.93
N ALA A 244 -4.05 -2.84 -15.13
CA ALA A 244 -5.24 -3.07 -15.95
C ALA A 244 -4.88 -3.37 -17.41
N LYS A 245 -3.96 -2.61 -18.01
CA LYS A 245 -3.51 -2.85 -19.39
C LYS A 245 -2.78 -4.18 -19.55
N VAL A 246 -1.92 -4.54 -18.60
CA VAL A 246 -1.20 -5.83 -18.62
C VAL A 246 -2.17 -6.99 -18.52
N LEU A 247 -3.15 -6.88 -17.61
CA LEU A 247 -4.14 -7.92 -17.38
C LEU A 247 -5.05 -8.10 -18.61
N GLN A 248 -5.51 -6.99 -19.19
CA GLN A 248 -6.32 -7.01 -20.42
C GLN A 248 -5.60 -7.74 -21.56
N ARG A 249 -4.33 -7.40 -21.84
CA ARG A 249 -3.53 -8.04 -22.91
C ARG A 249 -3.26 -9.51 -22.71
N LYS A 250 -3.38 -10.04 -21.49
CA LYS A 250 -3.15 -11.46 -21.22
C LYS A 250 -4.41 -12.31 -21.34
N ILE A 251 -5.56 -11.67 -21.39
CA ILE A 251 -6.88 -12.33 -21.46
C ILE A 251 -7.43 -12.27 -22.90
N GLU A 252 -7.05 -11.26 -23.67
CA GLU A 252 -7.26 -11.19 -25.13
C GLU A 252 -6.28 -12.11 -25.87
#